data_a9c8c68c6daeca8587908c1338638304
#
_entry.id   a9c8c68c6daeca8587908c1338638304
#
_cell.length_a   1.000
_cell.length_b   1.000
_cell.length_c   1.000
_cell.angle_alpha   90.00
_cell.angle_beta   90.00
_cell.angle_gamma   90.00
#
_symmetry.space_group_name_H-M   'P 1'
#
loop_
_entity.id
_entity.type
_entity.pdbx_description
1 polymer ?
#
loop_
_entity_poly.entity_id
_entity_poly.type
_entity_poly.pdbx_seq_one_letter_code
_entity_poly.pdbx_strand_id
1 'polypeptide(L)'
;SALYRPAGMLMLAREVFARRGSRIGLRIGQARHITADQTDARALSAVRQALGAIGSRREAKPQGPQPLAHAVDRRLLVRELSRLPLLGRTPDGKRIHAGPLAADSPLLREIGRLREITFRAVGEGTGKRLDLDAYDTWYDHIVLWDGEALEIAGGYRVAPCERVFAERGLAGLYSASLFTYPCHL
;
A
#
# COMPACT_ATOMS: atom_id res chain seq x y z
N SER A 1 -21.02 -0.67 -8.39
CA SER A 1 -20.02 0.28 -7.81
C SER A 1 -20.13 1.71 -8.34
N ALA A 2 -21.11 2.04 -9.19
CA ALA A 2 -21.33 3.39 -9.70
C ALA A 2 -21.98 4.37 -8.68
N LEU A 3 -22.53 3.88 -7.59
CA LEU A 3 -23.21 4.68 -6.56
C LEU A 3 -22.28 5.32 -5.51
N TYR A 4 -21.01 4.92 -5.44
CA TYR A 4 -20.07 5.43 -4.43
C TYR A 4 -19.32 6.71 -4.83
N ARG A 5 -19.22 7.03 -6.12
CA ARG A 5 -18.51 8.24 -6.59
C ARG A 5 -19.19 9.58 -6.23
N PRO A 6 -20.51 9.74 -6.30
CA PRO A 6 -21.11 11.02 -5.94
C PRO A 6 -21.11 11.31 -4.43
N ALA A 7 -21.17 10.30 -3.59
CA ALA A 7 -21.11 10.48 -2.13
C ALA A 7 -19.72 10.97 -1.65
N GLY A 8 -18.63 10.49 -2.27
CA GLY A 8 -17.28 10.96 -1.97
C GLY A 8 -17.07 12.45 -2.33
N MET A 9 -17.65 12.91 -3.43
CA MET A 9 -17.58 14.33 -3.81
C MET A 9 -18.38 15.25 -2.88
N LEU A 10 -19.51 14.80 -2.36
CA LEU A 10 -20.29 15.55 -1.35
C LEU A 10 -19.54 15.67 -0.02
N MET A 11 -18.80 14.64 0.37
CA MET A 11 -17.93 14.69 1.57
C MET A 11 -16.76 15.66 1.40
N LEU A 12 -16.17 15.75 0.21
CA LEU A 12 -15.09 16.70 -0.09
C LEU A 12 -15.55 18.16 0.10
N ALA A 13 -16.76 18.52 -0.37
CA ALA A 13 -17.32 19.84 -0.15
C ALA A 13 -17.48 20.16 1.34
N ARG A 14 -18.02 19.23 2.13
CA ARG A 14 -18.18 19.37 3.58
C ARG A 14 -16.82 19.56 4.29
N GLU A 15 -15.80 18.82 3.88
CA GLU A 15 -14.45 18.90 4.45
C GLU A 15 -13.77 20.24 4.12
N VAL A 16 -13.94 20.75 2.90
CA VAL A 16 -13.46 22.09 2.50
C VAL A 16 -14.14 23.17 3.32
N PHE A 17 -15.47 23.11 3.50
CA PHE A 17 -16.20 24.09 4.32
C PHE A 17 -15.86 24.01 5.81
N ALA A 18 -15.62 22.83 6.35
CA ALA A 18 -15.22 22.64 7.74
C ALA A 18 -13.83 23.24 8.04
N ARG A 19 -12.97 23.38 7.02
CA ARG A 19 -11.65 23.99 7.13
C ARG A 19 -11.61 25.47 6.74
N ARG A 20 -12.75 26.11 6.64
CA ARG A 20 -12.84 27.56 6.36
C ARG A 20 -12.08 28.35 7.42
N GLY A 21 -11.15 29.21 6.98
CA GLY A 21 -10.28 30.00 7.87
C GLY A 21 -9.01 29.29 8.34
N SER A 22 -8.79 28.01 7.98
CA SER A 22 -7.50 27.36 8.25
C SER A 22 -6.40 27.89 7.32
N ARG A 23 -5.16 27.98 7.83
CA ARG A 23 -4.00 28.35 7.01
C ARG A 23 -3.60 27.17 6.15
N ILE A 24 -3.58 27.36 4.83
CA ILE A 24 -3.06 26.36 3.88
C ILE A 24 -1.66 26.77 3.48
N GLY A 25 -0.67 25.98 3.82
CA GLY A 25 0.71 26.17 3.36
C GLY A 25 0.88 25.58 1.97
N LEU A 26 1.25 26.41 1.00
CA LEU A 26 1.61 25.96 -0.34
C LEU A 26 3.14 25.91 -0.46
N ARG A 27 3.65 24.81 -1.02
CA ARG A 27 5.06 24.70 -1.41
C ARG A 27 5.11 24.54 -2.92
N ILE A 28 5.86 25.39 -3.58
CA ILE A 28 6.02 25.39 -5.03
C ILE A 28 7.42 24.87 -5.32
N GLY A 29 7.55 23.83 -6.10
CA GLY A 29 8.82 23.29 -6.58
C GLY A 29 9.30 24.02 -7.83
N GLN A 30 10.45 23.62 -8.34
CA GLN A 30 11.00 24.15 -9.59
C GLN A 30 10.09 23.77 -10.77
N ALA A 31 9.93 24.73 -11.71
CA ALA A 31 9.24 24.48 -12.96
C ALA A 31 9.95 23.38 -13.77
N ARG A 32 9.18 22.48 -14.34
CA ARG A 32 9.68 21.41 -15.21
C ARG A 32 9.05 21.53 -16.58
N HIS A 33 9.88 21.45 -17.60
CA HIS A 33 9.42 21.36 -18.97
C HIS A 33 9.14 19.89 -19.31
N ILE A 34 7.95 19.62 -19.81
CA ILE A 34 7.59 18.32 -20.38
C ILE A 34 7.72 18.47 -21.89
N THR A 35 8.61 17.70 -22.49
CA THR A 35 8.86 17.71 -23.94
C THR A 35 7.90 16.72 -24.64
N ALA A 36 7.52 17.02 -25.87
CA ALA A 36 6.55 16.23 -26.63
C ALA A 36 7.02 14.78 -26.95
N ASP A 37 8.30 14.50 -26.77
CA ASP A 37 8.89 13.16 -26.94
C ASP A 37 8.79 12.28 -25.69
N GLN A 38 8.37 12.86 -24.55
CA GLN A 38 8.13 12.09 -23.32
C GLN A 38 6.78 11.40 -23.37
N THR A 39 6.77 10.09 -23.09
CA THR A 39 5.51 9.39 -22.90
C THR A 39 4.79 9.93 -21.66
N ASP A 40 3.46 9.99 -21.70
CA ASP A 40 2.61 10.47 -20.60
C ASP A 40 2.94 9.79 -19.27
N ALA A 41 3.25 8.50 -19.29
CA ALA A 41 3.65 7.74 -18.12
C ALA A 41 4.96 8.23 -17.49
N ARG A 42 5.97 8.59 -18.31
CA ARG A 42 7.25 9.14 -17.82
C ARG A 42 7.07 10.55 -17.29
N ALA A 43 6.31 11.39 -17.98
CA ALA A 43 6.01 12.75 -17.54
C ALA A 43 5.26 12.73 -16.19
N LEU A 44 4.24 11.87 -16.06
CA LEU A 44 3.46 11.72 -14.84
C LEU A 44 4.32 11.21 -13.66
N SER A 45 5.19 10.23 -13.92
CA SER A 45 6.13 9.72 -12.91
C SER A 45 7.08 10.80 -12.42
N ALA A 46 7.63 11.63 -13.32
CA ALA A 46 8.52 12.73 -12.98
C ALA A 46 7.81 13.81 -12.14
N VAL A 47 6.55 14.11 -12.45
CA VAL A 47 5.72 15.06 -11.68
C VAL A 47 5.43 14.50 -10.29
N ARG A 48 5.03 13.23 -10.17
CA ARG A 48 4.78 12.58 -8.87
C ARG A 48 6.01 12.57 -7.97
N GLN A 49 7.18 12.24 -8.52
CA GLN A 49 8.45 12.29 -7.78
C GLN A 49 8.77 13.71 -7.30
N ALA A 50 8.55 14.71 -8.14
CA ALA A 50 8.79 16.10 -7.77
C ALA A 50 7.84 16.58 -6.66
N LEU A 51 6.56 16.19 -6.72
CA LEU A 51 5.58 16.48 -5.67
C LEU A 51 5.94 15.81 -4.35
N GLY A 52 6.37 14.55 -4.37
CA GLY A 52 6.84 13.83 -3.20
C GLY A 52 8.07 14.50 -2.54
N ALA A 53 9.00 15.01 -3.34
CA ALA A 53 10.17 15.73 -2.84
C ALA A 53 9.81 17.07 -2.17
N ILE A 54 8.81 17.79 -2.67
CA ILE A 54 8.31 19.03 -2.08
C ILE A 54 7.69 18.81 -0.69
N GLY A 55 7.03 17.66 -0.49
CA GLY A 55 6.39 17.29 0.77
C GLY A 55 7.38 16.86 1.86
N SER A 56 8.53 16.34 1.50
CA SER A 56 9.53 15.88 2.46
C SER A 56 10.43 17.04 2.91
N ARG A 57 10.63 17.21 4.24
CA ARG A 57 11.62 18.15 4.80
C ARG A 57 13.08 17.71 4.58
N ARG A 58 13.31 16.51 4.09
CA ARG A 58 14.62 15.99 3.71
C ARG A 58 14.79 16.19 2.21
N GLU A 59 15.81 16.92 1.82
CA GLU A 59 16.38 16.83 0.47
C GLU A 59 16.82 15.37 0.27
N ALA A 60 15.90 14.55 -0.21
CA ALA A 60 16.25 13.21 -0.64
C ALA A 60 17.13 13.37 -1.88
N LYS A 61 18.43 13.01 -1.78
CA LYS A 61 19.25 12.73 -2.95
C LYS A 61 18.38 11.84 -3.86
N PRO A 62 18.28 12.15 -5.16
CA PRO A 62 17.57 11.29 -6.10
C PRO A 62 18.36 9.99 -6.26
N GLN A 63 18.19 9.08 -5.31
CA GLN A 63 18.60 7.70 -5.51
C GLN A 63 17.51 7.09 -6.39
N GLY A 64 17.89 6.62 -7.57
CA GLY A 64 17.01 5.82 -8.41
C GLY A 64 16.41 4.64 -7.60
N PRO A 65 15.32 4.04 -8.09
CA PRO A 65 14.68 2.95 -7.36
C PRO A 65 15.70 1.82 -7.13
N GLN A 66 15.73 1.29 -5.92
CA GLN A 66 16.56 0.14 -5.57
C GLN A 66 16.17 -1.07 -6.44
N PRO A 67 17.12 -1.98 -6.73
CA PRO A 67 16.78 -3.26 -7.36
C PRO A 67 15.72 -4.00 -6.52
N LEU A 68 14.74 -4.59 -7.18
CA LEU A 68 13.74 -5.43 -6.53
C LEU A 68 14.42 -6.60 -5.79
N ALA A 69 13.82 -7.04 -4.70
CA ALA A 69 14.26 -8.26 -4.04
C ALA A 69 14.09 -9.46 -4.99
N HIS A 70 14.92 -10.50 -4.80
CA HIS A 70 14.73 -11.76 -5.52
C HIS A 70 13.42 -12.43 -5.11
N ALA A 71 12.79 -13.10 -6.07
CA ALA A 71 11.62 -13.92 -5.81
C ALA A 71 11.93 -15.00 -4.77
N VAL A 72 10.95 -15.28 -3.94
CA VAL A 72 11.05 -16.32 -2.91
C VAL A 72 10.81 -17.69 -3.56
N ASP A 73 11.55 -18.73 -3.08
CA ASP A 73 11.34 -20.10 -3.53
C ASP A 73 9.87 -20.51 -3.29
N ARG A 74 9.22 -21.01 -4.32
CA ARG A 74 7.82 -21.45 -4.30
C ARG A 74 7.54 -22.52 -3.25
N ARG A 75 8.51 -23.39 -2.95
CA ARG A 75 8.39 -24.41 -1.89
C ARG A 75 8.26 -23.80 -0.50
N LEU A 76 8.99 -22.71 -0.24
CA LEU A 76 8.88 -21.97 1.01
C LEU A 76 7.52 -21.29 1.13
N LEU A 77 6.99 -20.72 0.02
CA LEU A 77 5.67 -20.13 0.00
C LEU A 77 4.58 -21.16 0.29
N VAL A 78 4.61 -22.32 -0.37
CA VAL A 78 3.65 -23.42 -0.14
C VAL A 78 3.70 -23.90 1.32
N ARG A 79 4.91 -24.08 1.87
CA ARG A 79 5.09 -24.53 3.25
C ARG A 79 4.51 -23.54 4.26
N GLU A 80 4.71 -22.26 4.04
CA GLU A 80 4.20 -21.24 4.95
C GLU A 80 2.70 -21.04 4.79
N LEU A 81 2.23 -21.04 3.55
CA LEU A 81 0.80 -20.94 3.24
C LEU A 81 0.01 -22.09 3.90
N SER A 82 0.58 -23.30 3.97
CA SER A 82 -0.07 -24.43 4.62
C SER A 82 -0.29 -24.27 6.13
N ARG A 83 0.36 -23.31 6.76
CA ARG A 83 0.17 -22.96 8.18
C ARG A 83 -0.95 -21.95 8.39
N LEU A 84 -1.39 -21.26 7.33
CA LEU A 84 -2.47 -20.32 7.40
C LEU A 84 -3.83 -21.01 7.20
N PRO A 85 -4.86 -20.60 7.94
CA PRO A 85 -6.22 -21.06 7.72
C PRO A 85 -6.65 -20.89 6.26
N LEU A 86 -7.28 -21.92 5.71
CA LEU A 86 -7.97 -21.83 4.43
C LEU A 86 -9.38 -21.27 4.67
N LEU A 87 -9.68 -20.10 4.16
CA LEU A 87 -10.98 -19.45 4.30
C LEU A 87 -11.97 -19.89 3.22
N GLY A 88 -11.47 -20.25 2.03
CA GLY A 88 -12.33 -20.63 0.92
C GLY A 88 -11.58 -20.78 -0.39
N ARG A 89 -12.37 -20.92 -1.46
CA ARG A 89 -11.88 -21.01 -2.84
C ARG A 89 -12.69 -20.09 -3.74
N THR A 90 -12.03 -19.58 -4.76
CA THR A 90 -12.70 -18.86 -5.85
C THR A 90 -13.33 -19.84 -6.85
N PRO A 91 -14.28 -19.39 -7.70
CA PRO A 91 -14.87 -20.24 -8.73
C PRO A 91 -13.86 -20.85 -9.70
N ASP A 92 -12.74 -20.17 -9.93
CA ASP A 92 -11.60 -20.62 -10.77
C ASP A 92 -10.58 -21.46 -9.98
N GLY A 93 -10.91 -21.93 -8.78
CA GLY A 93 -10.15 -22.89 -8.01
C GLY A 93 -9.01 -22.35 -7.16
N LYS A 94 -8.73 -21.04 -7.19
CA LYS A 94 -7.70 -20.43 -6.33
C LYS A 94 -8.09 -20.51 -4.85
N ARG A 95 -7.10 -20.63 -3.98
CA ARG A 95 -7.30 -20.77 -2.53
C ARG A 95 -7.13 -19.42 -1.84
N ILE A 96 -8.02 -19.13 -0.89
CA ILE A 96 -7.97 -17.93 -0.06
C ILE A 96 -7.51 -18.34 1.33
N HIS A 97 -6.35 -17.86 1.72
CA HIS A 97 -5.80 -18.02 3.07
C HIS A 97 -5.75 -16.69 3.78
N ALA A 98 -5.87 -16.69 5.11
CA ALA A 98 -5.67 -15.46 5.89
C ALA A 98 -5.06 -15.73 7.25
N GLY A 99 -4.32 -14.74 7.75
CA GLY A 99 -3.74 -14.76 9.09
C GLY A 99 -2.55 -13.82 9.24
N PRO A 100 -2.01 -13.75 10.46
CA PRO A 100 -0.81 -12.96 10.73
C PRO A 100 0.42 -13.61 10.09
N LEU A 101 1.37 -12.78 9.67
CA LEU A 101 2.66 -13.21 9.15
C LEU A 101 3.78 -12.63 10.02
N ALA A 102 4.78 -13.45 10.33
CA ALA A 102 5.96 -12.97 11.04
C ALA A 102 6.78 -12.01 10.17
N ALA A 103 7.55 -11.12 10.79
CA ALA A 103 8.35 -10.12 10.09
C ALA A 103 9.42 -10.75 9.16
N ASP A 104 9.89 -11.94 9.46
CA ASP A 104 10.86 -12.72 8.69
C ASP A 104 10.20 -13.74 7.73
N SER A 105 8.86 -13.71 7.63
CA SER A 105 8.08 -14.61 6.79
C SER A 105 8.49 -14.55 5.32
N PRO A 106 8.84 -15.70 4.68
CA PRO A 106 9.01 -15.80 3.24
C PRO A 106 7.78 -15.33 2.46
N LEU A 107 6.59 -15.64 2.97
CA LEU A 107 5.32 -15.22 2.33
C LEU A 107 5.15 -13.71 2.39
N LEU A 108 5.41 -13.08 3.54
CA LEU A 108 5.37 -11.63 3.70
C LEU A 108 6.38 -10.93 2.78
N ARG A 109 7.59 -11.48 2.68
CA ARG A 109 8.64 -10.97 1.78
C ARG A 109 8.19 -11.01 0.32
N GLU A 110 7.56 -12.09 -0.12
CA GLU A 110 7.06 -12.20 -1.50
C GLU A 110 5.89 -11.23 -1.75
N ILE A 111 4.97 -11.08 -0.79
CA ILE A 111 3.91 -10.08 -0.85
C ILE A 111 4.49 -8.68 -1.04
N GLY A 112 5.47 -8.30 -0.23
CA GLY A 112 6.13 -6.99 -0.35
C GLY A 112 6.85 -6.79 -1.69
N ARG A 113 7.44 -7.86 -2.25
CA ARG A 113 8.07 -7.82 -3.57
C ARG A 113 7.04 -7.60 -4.68
N LEU A 114 5.93 -8.34 -4.66
CA LEU A 114 4.87 -8.23 -5.65
C LEU A 114 4.15 -6.89 -5.58
N ARG A 115 3.91 -6.36 -4.38
CA ARG A 115 3.37 -5.01 -4.16
C ARG A 115 4.28 -3.96 -4.81
N GLU A 116 5.58 -4.01 -4.54
CA GLU A 116 6.53 -3.06 -5.12
C GLU A 116 6.57 -3.15 -6.65
N ILE A 117 6.53 -4.36 -7.24
CA ILE A 117 6.44 -4.54 -8.69
C ILE A 117 5.20 -3.86 -9.25
N THR A 118 4.04 -4.18 -8.68
CA THR A 118 2.73 -3.69 -9.16
C THR A 118 2.63 -2.17 -9.03
N PHE A 119 3.03 -1.62 -7.88
CA PHE A 119 2.98 -0.17 -7.67
C PHE A 119 4.02 0.58 -8.51
N ARG A 120 5.20 0.01 -8.76
CA ARG A 120 6.16 0.62 -9.70
C ARG A 120 5.60 0.69 -11.12
N ALA A 121 4.87 -0.33 -11.57
CA ALA A 121 4.30 -0.33 -12.90
C ALA A 121 3.33 0.84 -13.15
N VAL A 122 2.69 1.35 -12.10
CA VAL A 122 1.77 2.50 -12.16
C VAL A 122 2.40 3.79 -11.59
N GLY A 123 3.69 3.79 -11.30
CA GLY A 123 4.42 4.97 -10.82
C GLY A 123 4.17 5.31 -9.34
N GLU A 124 3.64 4.37 -8.55
CA GLU A 124 3.30 4.53 -7.13
C GLU A 124 4.21 3.69 -6.20
N GLY A 125 5.23 3.04 -6.75
CA GLY A 125 6.18 2.24 -5.98
C GLY A 125 6.98 3.07 -4.98
N THR A 126 7.35 2.45 -3.88
CA THR A 126 8.14 3.09 -2.82
C THR A 126 9.59 3.36 -3.24
N GLY A 127 10.05 2.74 -4.33
CA GLY A 127 11.45 2.75 -4.75
C GLY A 127 12.35 1.85 -3.92
N LYS A 128 11.83 1.15 -2.92
CA LYS A 128 12.56 0.20 -2.08
C LYS A 128 12.59 -1.18 -2.73
N ARG A 129 13.38 -2.09 -2.18
CA ARG A 129 13.46 -3.48 -2.65
C ARG A 129 12.16 -4.26 -2.43
N LEU A 130 11.40 -3.88 -1.40
CA LEU A 130 10.13 -4.45 -0.95
C LEU A 130 9.22 -3.30 -0.50
N ASP A 131 7.95 -3.36 -0.82
CA ASP A 131 6.93 -2.49 -0.26
C ASP A 131 6.35 -3.14 1.00
N LEU A 132 7.04 -2.93 2.11
CA LEU A 132 6.62 -3.34 3.45
C LEU A 132 6.76 -2.16 4.41
N ASP A 133 5.85 -2.11 5.37
CA ASP A 133 5.86 -1.14 6.46
C ASP A 133 5.65 -1.81 7.83
N ALA A 134 5.62 -1.02 8.89
CA ALA A 134 5.46 -1.56 10.24
C ALA A 134 4.12 -2.28 10.42
N TYR A 135 3.05 -1.82 9.79
CA TYR A 135 1.70 -2.41 9.91
C TYR A 135 1.63 -3.84 9.38
N ASP A 136 2.51 -4.23 8.47
CA ASP A 136 2.56 -5.59 7.93
C ASP A 136 2.85 -6.65 9.00
N THR A 137 3.43 -6.26 10.15
CA THR A 137 3.81 -7.18 11.22
C THR A 137 2.72 -7.48 12.25
N TRP A 138 1.64 -6.68 12.29
CA TRP A 138 0.53 -6.89 13.23
C TRP A 138 -0.86 -6.90 12.57
N TYR A 139 -0.91 -6.66 11.26
CA TYR A 139 -2.12 -6.86 10.48
C TYR A 139 -2.18 -8.30 9.98
N ASP A 140 -3.39 -8.75 9.68
CA ASP A 140 -3.56 -10.03 9.00
C ASP A 140 -3.44 -9.84 7.48
N HIS A 141 -2.93 -10.85 6.82
CA HIS A 141 -2.79 -10.89 5.38
C HIS A 141 -3.80 -11.89 4.81
N ILE A 142 -4.61 -11.43 3.85
CA ILE A 142 -5.44 -12.29 3.01
C ILE A 142 -4.64 -12.56 1.74
N VAL A 143 -4.41 -13.83 1.45
CA VAL A 143 -3.61 -14.27 0.31
C VAL A 143 -4.47 -15.11 -0.62
N LEU A 144 -4.56 -14.67 -1.87
CA LEU A 144 -5.13 -15.46 -2.96
C LEU A 144 -4.00 -16.26 -3.62
N TRP A 145 -4.06 -17.56 -3.49
CA TRP A 145 -3.03 -18.49 -3.98
C TRP A 145 -3.49 -19.24 -5.21
N ASP A 146 -2.74 -19.16 -6.28
CA ASP A 146 -2.87 -20.00 -7.45
C ASP A 146 -2.05 -21.28 -7.25
N GLY A 147 -2.75 -22.41 -7.11
CA GLY A 147 -2.10 -23.70 -6.85
C GLY A 147 -1.52 -24.36 -8.11
N GLU A 148 -1.94 -23.95 -9.30
CA GLU A 148 -1.41 -24.45 -10.58
C GLU A 148 -0.11 -23.72 -10.94
N ALA A 149 -0.14 -22.40 -10.89
CA ALA A 149 1.03 -21.56 -11.13
C ALA A 149 2.03 -21.54 -9.96
N LEU A 150 1.64 -22.01 -8.78
CA LEU A 150 2.39 -21.92 -7.52
C LEU A 150 2.83 -20.48 -7.21
N GLU A 151 1.87 -19.55 -7.25
CA GLU A 151 2.16 -18.14 -7.04
C GLU A 151 1.01 -17.41 -6.30
N ILE A 152 1.35 -16.25 -5.76
CA ILE A 152 0.38 -15.33 -5.16
C ILE A 152 -0.31 -14.57 -6.30
N ALA A 153 -1.58 -14.85 -6.52
CA ALA A 153 -2.41 -14.17 -7.53
C ALA A 153 -2.93 -12.81 -7.04
N GLY A 154 -2.98 -12.59 -5.74
CA GLY A 154 -3.41 -11.34 -5.14
C GLY A 154 -3.37 -11.38 -3.62
N GLY A 155 -3.60 -10.22 -2.99
CA GLY A 155 -3.64 -10.16 -1.54
C GLY A 155 -4.14 -8.83 -1.01
N TYR A 156 -4.59 -8.86 0.23
CA TYR A 156 -4.99 -7.70 1.01
C TYR A 156 -4.38 -7.76 2.40
N ARG A 157 -4.20 -6.60 3.01
CA ARG A 157 -3.84 -6.43 4.40
C ARG A 157 -5.04 -5.88 5.15
N VAL A 158 -5.45 -6.52 6.24
CA VAL A 158 -6.60 -6.13 7.05
C VAL A 158 -6.20 -5.95 8.51
N ALA A 159 -6.74 -4.92 9.16
CA ALA A 159 -6.59 -4.73 10.59
C ALA A 159 -7.64 -5.55 11.33
N PRO A 160 -7.29 -6.56 12.13
CA PRO A 160 -8.21 -7.15 13.10
C PRO A 160 -8.40 -6.14 14.24
N CYS A 161 -9.38 -5.24 14.08
CA CYS A 161 -9.50 -4.03 14.89
C CYS A 161 -9.52 -4.32 16.38
N GLU A 162 -10.25 -5.34 16.83
CA GLU A 162 -10.32 -5.73 18.24
C GLU A 162 -8.92 -6.01 18.82
N ARG A 163 -8.13 -6.84 18.15
CA ARG A 163 -6.75 -7.15 18.55
C ARG A 163 -5.86 -5.91 18.49
N VAL A 164 -5.94 -5.14 17.41
CA VAL A 164 -5.11 -3.94 17.23
C VAL A 164 -5.41 -2.91 18.29
N PHE A 165 -6.68 -2.68 18.62
CA PHE A 165 -7.05 -1.75 19.69
C PHE A 165 -6.59 -2.23 21.07
N ALA A 166 -6.73 -3.52 21.37
CA ALA A 166 -6.30 -4.08 22.65
C ALA A 166 -4.78 -3.97 22.86
N GLU A 167 -3.99 -4.20 21.79
CA GLU A 167 -2.53 -4.24 21.89
C GLU A 167 -1.85 -2.89 21.64
N ARG A 168 -2.41 -2.03 20.79
CA ARG A 168 -1.75 -0.83 20.25
C ARG A 168 -2.59 0.43 20.30
N GLY A 169 -3.84 0.32 20.72
CA GLY A 169 -4.79 1.44 20.68
C GLY A 169 -5.05 1.95 19.27
N LEU A 170 -5.56 3.17 19.17
CA LEU A 170 -5.87 3.83 17.90
C LEU A 170 -4.64 4.01 16.99
N ALA A 171 -3.47 4.26 17.58
CA ALA A 171 -2.21 4.43 16.85
C ALA A 171 -1.78 3.17 16.08
N GLY A 172 -2.31 1.99 16.43
CA GLY A 172 -2.11 0.74 15.70
C GLY A 172 -2.81 0.66 14.34
N LEU A 173 -3.75 1.58 14.07
CA LEU A 173 -4.45 1.63 12.79
C LEU A 173 -3.71 2.52 11.79
N TYR A 174 -3.53 2.01 10.57
CA TYR A 174 -2.97 2.79 9.45
C TYR A 174 -3.77 4.07 9.18
N SER A 175 -5.09 3.99 9.28
CA SER A 175 -5.98 5.13 9.10
C SER A 175 -5.75 6.26 10.13
N ALA A 176 -5.21 5.96 11.32
CA ALA A 176 -4.84 6.98 12.30
C ALA A 176 -3.64 7.84 11.85
N SER A 177 -2.85 7.38 10.89
CA SER A 177 -1.80 8.19 10.26
C SER A 177 -2.35 9.20 9.24
N LEU A 178 -3.58 8.98 8.76
CA LEU A 178 -4.22 9.76 7.70
C LEU A 178 -5.34 10.66 8.23
N PHE A 179 -6.01 10.23 9.33
CA PHE A 179 -7.19 10.91 9.87
C PHE A 179 -7.01 11.15 11.37
N THR A 180 -7.59 12.25 11.84
CA THR A 180 -7.74 12.52 13.27
C THR A 180 -9.10 11.98 13.72
N TYR A 181 -9.09 11.06 14.66
CA TYR A 181 -10.31 10.51 15.25
C TYR A 181 -10.72 11.36 16.46
N PRO A 182 -12.02 11.66 16.65
CA PRO A 182 -12.50 12.30 17.85
C PRO A 182 -12.28 11.41 19.07
N CYS A 183 -11.99 12.00 20.23
CA CYS A 183 -11.65 11.28 21.47
C CYS A 183 -12.81 10.48 22.12
N HIS A 184 -13.94 10.34 21.43
CA HIS A 184 -15.15 9.67 21.92
C HIS A 184 -15.46 8.47 21.02
N LEU A 185 -14.62 7.45 21.05
CA LEU A 185 -14.94 6.10 20.56
C LEU A 185 -14.89 5.14 21.74
#